data_6b8930dd7e9a8f715b774b6b765fe710
#
_entry.id   6b8930dd7e9a8f715b774b6b765fe710
#
_cell.length_a   1.000
_cell.length_b   1.000
_cell.length_c   1.000
_cell.angle_alpha   90.00
_cell.angle_beta   90.00
_cell.angle_gamma   90.00
#
_symmetry.space_group_name_H-M   'P 1'
#
loop_
_entity.id
_entity.type
_entity.pdbx_description
1 polymer ?
#
loop_
_entity_poly.entity_id
_entity_poly.type
_entity_poly.pdbx_seq_one_letter_code
_entity_poly.pdbx_strand_id
1 'polypeptide(L)'
;NRLLTFEQIGLPEVVRELVRRPRGLFLVTGPTGSGKTTTLASMINFINLEMDKHIITMEDPIEYYHAHRKSIVNQREVGNDVPSFSEALRRALRQDPDVILVGEMRDLETIEAAVRAAETGHLVFGTLHTTGAAKTIDRVVDAFPVTQQNQIRVQLSTALLCVLSQALLTRIDTTGMVAAYEFLVVTPAIANLIREAKTFRIDSAIQTGKKFGMQLLDDHLWSLYSKGMISAEEMIDVSKNPTELTSRIHRMGRTVGRMELDEEDAEVKA
;
A
#
# COMPACT_ATOMS: atom_id res chain seq x y z
N ASN A 1 14.63 13.49 -9.93
CA ASN A 1 13.17 13.37 -9.75
C ASN A 1 12.71 14.29 -8.62
N ARG A 2 11.61 15.03 -8.83
CA ARG A 2 11.03 15.91 -7.81
C ARG A 2 10.17 15.04 -6.87
N LEU A 3 10.39 15.19 -5.56
CA LEU A 3 9.52 14.58 -4.54
C LEU A 3 8.13 15.24 -4.58
N LEU A 4 7.09 14.44 -4.57
CA LEU A 4 5.70 14.90 -4.54
C LEU A 4 5.22 15.06 -3.09
N THR A 5 4.28 15.99 -2.87
CA THR A 5 3.60 16.11 -1.56
C THR A 5 2.45 15.12 -1.44
N PHE A 6 1.93 14.92 -0.23
CA PHE A 6 0.78 14.04 0.01
C PHE A 6 -0.45 14.48 -0.78
N GLU A 7 -0.67 15.79 -0.91
CA GLU A 7 -1.77 16.35 -1.70
C GLU A 7 -1.62 16.06 -3.19
N GLN A 8 -0.40 16.18 -3.72
CA GLN A 8 -0.11 15.91 -5.13
C GLN A 8 -0.30 14.44 -5.50
N ILE A 9 -0.04 13.53 -4.55
CA ILE A 9 -0.26 12.08 -4.71
C ILE A 9 -1.74 11.74 -4.45
N GLY A 10 -2.45 12.56 -3.67
CA GLY A 10 -3.83 12.29 -3.24
C GLY A 10 -3.93 11.27 -2.12
N LEU A 11 -2.94 11.24 -1.22
CA LEU A 11 -2.95 10.34 -0.07
C LEU A 11 -4.09 10.68 0.90
N PRO A 12 -4.73 9.68 1.54
CA PRO A 12 -5.70 9.91 2.60
C PRO A 12 -5.11 10.75 3.74
N GLU A 13 -5.89 11.70 4.26
CA GLU A 13 -5.42 12.64 5.29
C GLU A 13 -4.87 11.93 6.55
N VAL A 14 -5.46 10.83 6.94
CA VAL A 14 -5.03 10.03 8.10
C VAL A 14 -3.60 9.48 7.97
N VAL A 15 -3.04 9.41 6.76
CA VAL A 15 -1.64 9.02 6.54
C VAL A 15 -0.69 9.95 7.29
N ARG A 16 -1.01 11.26 7.40
CA ARG A 16 -0.20 12.22 8.15
C ARG A 16 -0.07 11.87 9.63
N GLU A 17 -1.10 11.31 10.21
CA GLU A 17 -1.10 10.87 11.61
C GLU A 17 -0.34 9.54 11.75
N LEU A 18 -0.52 8.62 10.80
CA LEU A 18 0.10 7.30 10.86
C LEU A 18 1.61 7.35 10.69
N VAL A 19 2.13 8.23 9.82
CA VAL A 19 3.59 8.40 9.64
C VAL A 19 4.29 9.10 10.83
N ARG A 20 3.51 9.66 11.76
CA ARG A 20 4.03 10.23 13.02
C ARG A 20 4.03 9.25 14.17
N ARG A 21 3.52 8.03 13.98
CA ARG A 21 3.53 7.01 15.02
C ARG A 21 4.95 6.63 15.39
N PRO A 22 5.23 6.38 16.68
CA PRO A 22 6.59 6.03 17.13
C PRO A 22 7.01 4.64 16.68
N ARG A 23 6.06 3.75 16.40
CA ARG A 23 6.30 2.36 16.01
C ARG A 23 5.10 1.78 15.25
N GLY A 24 5.35 0.70 14.57
CA GLY A 24 4.35 -0.08 13.83
C GLY A 24 4.78 -0.34 12.40
N LEU A 25 4.02 -1.16 11.70
CA LEU A 25 4.25 -1.56 10.32
C LEU A 25 3.27 -0.84 9.39
N PHE A 26 3.79 -0.07 8.45
CA PHE A 26 3.04 0.57 7.39
C PHE A 26 3.35 -0.14 6.06
N LEU A 27 2.38 -0.81 5.46
CA LEU A 27 2.56 -1.51 4.20
C LEU A 27 2.01 -0.71 3.03
N VAL A 28 2.85 -0.52 2.00
CA VAL A 28 2.45 0.06 0.71
C VAL A 28 2.53 -1.05 -0.33
N THR A 29 1.41 -1.39 -0.96
CA THR A 29 1.33 -2.53 -1.86
C THR A 29 0.76 -2.17 -3.22
N GLY A 30 0.90 -3.07 -4.17
CA GLY A 30 0.43 -2.90 -5.55
C GLY A 30 1.41 -3.50 -6.56
N PRO A 31 1.00 -3.64 -7.82
CA PRO A 31 1.84 -4.18 -8.87
C PRO A 31 3.09 -3.31 -9.12
N THR A 32 4.02 -3.84 -9.89
CA THR A 32 5.16 -3.05 -10.39
C THR A 32 4.65 -1.86 -11.20
N GLY A 33 5.25 -0.68 -10.99
CA GLY A 33 4.82 0.54 -11.69
C GLY A 33 3.60 1.24 -11.06
N SER A 34 3.05 0.76 -9.96
CA SER A 34 1.91 1.41 -9.28
C SER A 34 2.28 2.67 -8.48
N GLY A 35 3.54 3.09 -8.49
CA GLY A 35 4.01 4.32 -7.81
C GLY A 35 4.38 4.15 -6.33
N LYS A 36 4.56 2.92 -5.83
CA LYS A 36 4.93 2.65 -4.42
C LYS A 36 6.17 3.42 -3.96
N THR A 37 7.23 3.42 -4.77
CA THR A 37 8.49 4.12 -4.47
C THR A 37 8.27 5.61 -4.30
N THR A 38 7.48 6.24 -5.19
CA THR A 38 7.14 7.67 -5.12
C THR A 38 6.36 7.98 -3.85
N THR A 39 5.38 7.15 -3.50
CA THR A 39 4.58 7.29 -2.28
C THR A 39 5.44 7.18 -1.03
N LEU A 40 6.29 6.17 -0.95
CA LEU A 40 7.22 5.98 0.17
C LEU A 40 8.24 7.12 0.27
N ALA A 41 8.81 7.54 -0.86
CA ALA A 41 9.74 8.68 -0.87
C ALA A 41 9.07 9.96 -0.33
N SER A 42 7.80 10.18 -0.65
CA SER A 42 7.02 11.30 -0.11
C SER A 42 6.79 11.18 1.39
N MET A 43 6.52 9.97 1.90
CA MET A 43 6.37 9.73 3.35
C MET A 43 7.70 9.97 4.09
N ILE A 44 8.80 9.44 3.57
CA ILE A 44 10.15 9.67 4.14
C ILE A 44 10.48 11.17 4.11
N ASN A 45 10.20 11.85 3.00
CA ASN A 45 10.46 13.29 2.91
C ASN A 45 9.61 14.09 3.91
N PHE A 46 8.35 13.72 4.10
CA PHE A 46 7.48 14.35 5.11
C PHE A 46 8.06 14.21 6.52
N ILE A 47 8.48 13.00 6.90
CA ILE A 47 9.12 12.76 8.20
C ILE A 47 10.42 13.56 8.32
N ASN A 48 11.25 13.55 7.29
CA ASN A 48 12.54 14.26 7.24
C ASN A 48 12.39 15.79 7.40
N LEU A 49 11.30 16.37 6.89
CA LEU A 49 11.03 17.81 7.00
C LEU A 49 10.41 18.20 8.35
N GLU A 50 9.59 17.33 8.92
CA GLU A 50 8.73 17.67 10.06
C GLU A 50 9.24 17.15 11.41
N MET A 51 10.03 16.07 11.41
CA MET A 51 10.38 15.31 12.61
C MET A 51 11.90 15.16 12.76
N ASP A 52 12.36 15.10 14.01
CA ASP A 52 13.74 14.82 14.37
C ASP A 52 13.89 13.31 14.58
N LYS A 53 14.32 12.60 13.53
CA LYS A 53 14.37 11.13 13.48
C LYS A 53 15.64 10.62 12.80
N HIS A 54 16.09 9.44 13.21
CA HIS A 54 17.06 8.66 12.46
C HIS A 54 16.32 7.70 11.52
N ILE A 55 16.44 7.93 10.22
CA ILE A 55 15.77 7.17 9.17
C ILE A 55 16.81 6.34 8.43
N ILE A 56 16.57 5.03 8.32
CA ILE A 56 17.40 4.13 7.52
C ILE A 56 16.53 3.52 6.42
N THR A 57 16.92 3.66 5.16
CA THR A 57 16.26 3.02 4.03
C THR A 57 17.13 1.93 3.43
N MET A 58 16.50 0.86 2.96
CA MET A 58 17.10 -0.23 2.20
C MET A 58 16.32 -0.39 0.91
N GLU A 59 16.96 -0.12 -0.22
CA GLU A 59 16.30 0.02 -1.53
C GLU A 59 17.04 -0.78 -2.61
N ASP A 60 16.35 -1.12 -3.70
CA ASP A 60 16.91 -1.87 -4.83
C ASP A 60 16.25 -1.45 -6.15
N PRO A 61 16.80 -0.43 -6.83
CA PRO A 61 17.82 0.54 -6.42
C PRO A 61 17.24 1.76 -5.67
N ILE A 62 18.11 2.69 -5.24
CA ILE A 62 17.69 4.00 -4.72
C ILE A 62 17.20 4.88 -5.90
N GLU A 63 15.90 5.19 -5.91
CA GLU A 63 15.30 6.05 -6.96
C GLU A 63 15.25 7.54 -6.56
N TYR A 64 15.13 7.84 -5.26
CA TYR A 64 15.03 9.18 -4.70
C TYR A 64 16.07 9.39 -3.60
N TYR A 65 16.93 10.38 -3.78
CA TYR A 65 17.92 10.76 -2.76
C TYR A 65 17.33 11.80 -1.81
N HIS A 66 17.49 11.57 -0.51
CA HIS A 66 17.04 12.46 0.55
C HIS A 66 18.23 13.17 1.21
N ALA A 67 18.29 14.48 1.09
CA ALA A 67 19.21 15.26 1.90
C ALA A 67 18.77 15.27 3.36
N HIS A 68 19.70 15.30 4.31
CA HIS A 68 19.37 15.51 5.71
C HIS A 68 18.64 16.85 5.90
N ARG A 69 17.58 16.85 6.69
CA ARG A 69 16.80 18.02 7.07
C ARG A 69 16.68 18.06 8.60
N LYS A 70 15.48 17.97 9.14
CA LYS A 70 15.31 17.74 10.59
C LYS A 70 15.77 16.35 11.00
N SER A 71 15.56 15.36 10.14
CA SER A 71 16.01 14.00 10.34
C SER A 71 17.38 13.73 9.72
N ILE A 72 18.04 12.69 10.21
CA ILE A 72 19.20 12.08 9.56
C ILE A 72 18.69 10.93 8.70
N VAL A 73 18.98 10.94 7.39
CA VAL A 73 18.55 9.89 6.46
C VAL A 73 19.77 9.14 5.93
N ASN A 74 19.87 7.86 6.25
CA ASN A 74 20.88 6.95 5.74
C ASN A 74 20.22 5.97 4.75
N GLN A 75 20.57 6.07 3.47
CA GLN A 75 20.07 5.20 2.42
C GLN A 75 21.10 4.13 2.08
N ARG A 76 20.65 2.88 1.94
CA ARG A 76 21.46 1.72 1.59
C ARG A 76 20.87 1.05 0.35
N GLU A 77 21.72 0.80 -0.62
CA GLU A 77 21.33 0.10 -1.84
C GLU A 77 21.76 -1.36 -1.77
N VAL A 78 20.82 -2.26 -2.04
CA VAL A 78 21.08 -3.70 -2.10
C VAL A 78 21.96 -3.99 -3.31
N GLY A 79 22.99 -4.81 -3.09
CA GLY A 79 24.00 -5.13 -4.10
C GLY A 79 25.20 -4.19 -4.11
N ASN A 80 25.03 -2.92 -3.69
CA ASN A 80 26.13 -1.95 -3.59
C ASN A 80 26.61 -1.79 -2.15
N ASP A 81 25.71 -1.43 -1.24
CA ASP A 81 26.04 -1.12 0.17
C ASP A 81 25.82 -2.32 1.10
N VAL A 82 24.87 -3.16 0.76
CA VAL A 82 24.43 -4.31 1.57
C VAL A 82 24.09 -5.51 0.67
N PRO A 83 24.31 -6.75 1.13
CA PRO A 83 24.12 -7.93 0.29
C PRO A 83 22.65 -8.33 0.08
N SER A 84 21.76 -8.00 1.03
CA SER A 84 20.33 -8.35 0.98
C SER A 84 19.50 -7.47 1.91
N PHE A 85 18.17 -7.46 1.72
CA PHE A 85 17.24 -6.76 2.61
C PHE A 85 17.28 -7.31 4.03
N SER A 86 17.32 -8.64 4.21
CA SER A 86 17.35 -9.28 5.54
C SER A 86 18.60 -8.92 6.33
N GLU A 87 19.78 -8.95 5.69
CA GLU A 87 21.03 -8.58 6.34
C GLU A 87 21.10 -7.06 6.62
N ALA A 88 20.63 -6.24 5.68
CA ALA A 88 20.56 -4.79 5.86
C ALA A 88 19.68 -4.43 7.07
N LEU A 89 18.51 -5.03 7.19
CA LEU A 89 17.58 -4.80 8.29
C LEU A 89 18.18 -5.24 9.63
N ARG A 90 18.82 -6.42 9.66
CA ARG A 90 19.51 -6.91 10.86
C ARG A 90 20.60 -5.95 11.36
N ARG A 91 21.36 -5.34 10.45
CA ARG A 91 22.39 -4.34 10.77
C ARG A 91 21.79 -3.00 11.14
N ALA A 92 20.72 -2.57 10.45
CA ALA A 92 20.03 -1.33 10.75
C ALA A 92 19.51 -1.27 12.19
N LEU A 93 18.96 -2.36 12.71
CA LEU A 93 18.44 -2.45 14.07
C LEU A 93 19.52 -2.21 15.17
N ARG A 94 20.80 -2.29 14.82
CA ARG A 94 21.93 -1.99 15.74
C ARG A 94 22.40 -0.53 15.66
N GLN A 95 21.77 0.28 14.80
CA GLN A 95 22.15 1.67 14.56
C GLN A 95 21.15 2.65 15.21
N ASP A 96 20.28 2.16 16.09
CA ASP A 96 19.27 2.94 16.80
C ASP A 96 18.39 3.79 15.86
N PRO A 97 17.76 3.20 14.85
CA PRO A 97 16.86 3.92 13.95
C PRO A 97 15.51 4.14 14.59
N ASP A 98 14.87 5.29 14.33
CA ASP A 98 13.46 5.53 14.63
C ASP A 98 12.56 4.98 13.52
N VAL A 99 12.99 5.17 12.27
CA VAL A 99 12.24 4.86 11.05
C VAL A 99 13.07 3.97 10.14
N ILE A 100 12.47 2.91 9.66
CA ILE A 100 13.08 1.97 8.73
C ILE A 100 12.21 1.84 7.49
N LEU A 101 12.81 1.93 6.30
CA LEU A 101 12.15 1.60 5.04
C LEU A 101 12.79 0.35 4.44
N VAL A 102 11.98 -0.68 4.22
CA VAL A 102 12.36 -1.91 3.51
C VAL A 102 11.73 -1.86 2.12
N GLY A 103 12.55 -1.65 1.10
CA GLY A 103 12.09 -1.43 -0.27
C GLY A 103 11.22 -2.55 -0.81
N GLU A 104 11.52 -3.82 -0.42
CA GLU A 104 10.68 -4.95 -0.75
C GLU A 104 10.78 -6.10 0.28
N MET A 105 9.63 -6.66 0.64
CA MET A 105 9.49 -7.78 1.59
C MET A 105 9.12 -9.05 0.81
N ARG A 106 10.12 -9.74 0.25
CA ARG A 106 9.91 -10.94 -0.59
C ARG A 106 10.02 -12.25 0.17
N ASP A 107 10.98 -12.33 1.06
CA ASP A 107 11.37 -13.56 1.75
C ASP A 107 10.95 -13.56 3.22
N LEU A 108 10.88 -14.76 3.79
CA LEU A 108 10.45 -14.98 5.16
C LEU A 108 11.33 -14.21 6.16
N GLU A 109 12.65 -14.21 5.97
CA GLU A 109 13.58 -13.57 6.92
C GLU A 109 13.37 -12.06 6.97
N THR A 110 13.18 -11.42 5.81
CA THR A 110 12.90 -9.98 5.72
C THR A 110 11.55 -9.65 6.35
N ILE A 111 10.51 -10.42 6.07
CA ILE A 111 9.16 -10.23 6.64
C ILE A 111 9.20 -10.38 8.15
N GLU A 112 9.80 -11.45 8.67
CA GLU A 112 9.92 -11.70 10.10
C GLU A 112 10.66 -10.56 10.82
N ALA A 113 11.80 -10.13 10.27
CA ALA A 113 12.59 -9.06 10.85
C ALA A 113 11.84 -7.71 10.84
N ALA A 114 11.10 -7.40 9.76
CA ALA A 114 10.31 -6.18 9.67
C ALA A 114 9.15 -6.15 10.68
N VAL A 115 8.40 -7.24 10.81
CA VAL A 115 7.32 -7.36 11.80
C VAL A 115 7.86 -7.23 13.22
N ARG A 116 8.96 -7.91 13.52
CA ARG A 116 9.63 -7.83 14.83
C ARG A 116 10.11 -6.41 15.14
N ALA A 117 10.73 -5.73 14.19
CA ALA A 117 11.19 -4.36 14.35
C ALA A 117 10.00 -3.40 14.65
N ALA A 118 8.90 -3.56 13.93
CA ALA A 118 7.68 -2.79 14.14
C ALA A 118 7.04 -3.04 15.52
N GLU A 119 7.09 -4.28 16.00
CA GLU A 119 6.57 -4.65 17.33
C GLU A 119 7.46 -4.09 18.46
N THR A 120 8.77 -4.05 18.26
CA THR A 120 9.75 -3.70 19.31
C THR A 120 10.12 -2.22 19.39
N GLY A 121 9.50 -1.33 18.61
CA GLY A 121 9.67 0.09 18.84
C GLY A 121 10.03 0.95 17.62
N HIS A 122 10.09 0.39 16.41
CA HIS A 122 10.44 1.10 15.20
C HIS A 122 9.21 1.35 14.31
N LEU A 123 9.17 2.49 13.63
CA LEU A 123 8.23 2.71 12.53
C LEU A 123 8.82 2.10 11.25
N VAL A 124 8.20 1.05 10.75
CA VAL A 124 8.69 0.30 9.59
C VAL A 124 7.76 0.48 8.41
N PHE A 125 8.30 0.95 7.29
CA PHE A 125 7.65 0.95 5.98
C PHE A 125 8.12 -0.24 5.18
N GLY A 126 7.20 -0.96 4.56
CA GLY A 126 7.54 -2.08 3.69
C GLY A 126 6.65 -2.14 2.46
N THR A 127 7.12 -2.81 1.40
CA THR A 127 6.32 -3.05 0.20
C THR A 127 6.12 -4.52 -0.09
N LEU A 128 4.96 -4.82 -0.69
CA LEU A 128 4.65 -6.10 -1.33
C LEU A 128 3.98 -5.84 -2.69
N HIS A 129 3.93 -6.87 -3.54
CA HIS A 129 3.29 -6.79 -4.86
C HIS A 129 1.82 -7.23 -4.87
N THR A 130 1.23 -7.43 -3.70
CA THR A 130 -0.18 -7.81 -3.55
C THR A 130 -1.12 -6.67 -3.88
N THR A 131 -2.31 -6.98 -4.36
CA THR A 131 -3.43 -6.07 -4.59
C THR A 131 -4.51 -6.27 -3.52
N GLY A 132 -4.78 -5.22 -2.74
CA GLY A 132 -5.78 -5.23 -1.67
C GLY A 132 -5.23 -5.64 -0.30
N ALA A 133 -5.89 -5.12 0.72
CA ALA A 133 -5.43 -5.25 2.11
C ALA A 133 -5.54 -6.69 2.64
N ALA A 134 -6.67 -7.36 2.39
CA ALA A 134 -6.89 -8.74 2.84
C ALA A 134 -5.82 -9.69 2.27
N LYS A 135 -5.59 -9.63 0.95
CA LYS A 135 -4.56 -10.44 0.28
C LYS A 135 -3.16 -10.12 0.77
N THR A 136 -2.89 -8.87 1.14
CA THR A 136 -1.59 -8.46 1.70
C THR A 136 -1.35 -9.13 3.05
N ILE A 137 -2.34 -9.13 3.93
CA ILE A 137 -2.26 -9.78 5.24
C ILE A 137 -2.06 -11.27 5.07
N ASP A 138 -2.86 -11.91 4.21
CA ASP A 138 -2.72 -13.35 3.93
C ASP A 138 -1.33 -13.68 3.38
N ARG A 139 -0.81 -12.87 2.44
CA ARG A 139 0.53 -13.06 1.87
C ARG A 139 1.64 -13.00 2.92
N VAL A 140 1.53 -12.08 3.89
CA VAL A 140 2.48 -11.99 5.01
C VAL A 140 2.41 -13.25 5.89
N VAL A 141 1.22 -13.71 6.22
CA VAL A 141 1.02 -14.90 7.04
C VAL A 141 1.48 -16.17 6.31
N ASP A 142 1.16 -16.30 5.03
CA ASP A 142 1.49 -17.49 4.21
C ASP A 142 2.99 -17.62 3.92
N ALA A 143 3.79 -16.58 4.13
CA ALA A 143 5.24 -16.68 4.08
C ALA A 143 5.82 -17.54 5.21
N PHE A 144 5.08 -17.76 6.28
CA PHE A 144 5.51 -18.54 7.45
C PHE A 144 5.03 -20.00 7.38
N PRO A 145 5.81 -20.93 7.95
CA PRO A 145 5.36 -22.31 8.15
C PRO A 145 4.03 -22.36 8.91
N VAL A 146 3.18 -23.32 8.58
CA VAL A 146 1.83 -23.47 9.17
C VAL A 146 1.86 -23.45 10.71
N THR A 147 2.87 -24.05 11.30
CA THR A 147 3.07 -24.08 12.76
C THR A 147 3.31 -22.71 13.39
N GLN A 148 3.74 -21.71 12.60
CA GLN A 148 4.05 -20.35 13.07
C GLN A 148 2.96 -19.34 12.68
N GLN A 149 2.01 -19.71 11.82
CA GLN A 149 1.04 -18.76 11.28
C GLN A 149 0.14 -18.13 12.35
N ASN A 150 -0.24 -18.88 13.38
CA ASN A 150 -1.03 -18.31 14.49
C ASN A 150 -0.23 -17.25 15.26
N GLN A 151 1.06 -17.50 15.48
CA GLN A 151 1.93 -16.56 16.17
C GLN A 151 2.10 -15.26 15.34
N ILE A 152 2.37 -15.37 14.05
CA ILE A 152 2.53 -14.20 13.19
C ILE A 152 1.21 -13.41 13.07
N ARG A 153 0.04 -14.04 13.06
CA ARG A 153 -1.25 -13.33 13.10
C ARG A 153 -1.38 -12.47 14.35
N VAL A 154 -0.99 -12.99 15.51
CA VAL A 154 -1.00 -12.21 16.77
C VAL A 154 -0.04 -11.03 16.67
N GLN A 155 1.21 -11.25 16.25
CA GLN A 155 2.21 -10.20 16.10
C GLN A 155 1.77 -9.13 15.08
N LEU A 156 1.27 -9.55 13.93
CA LEU A 156 0.79 -8.65 12.88
C LEU A 156 -0.41 -7.84 13.34
N SER A 157 -1.33 -8.44 14.11
CA SER A 157 -2.50 -7.75 14.66
C SER A 157 -2.16 -6.60 15.60
N THR A 158 -0.98 -6.62 16.21
CA THR A 158 -0.50 -5.58 17.13
C THR A 158 0.47 -4.61 16.45
N ALA A 159 1.26 -5.08 15.50
CA ALA A 159 2.28 -4.27 14.84
C ALA A 159 1.76 -3.51 13.61
N LEU A 160 0.80 -4.08 12.84
CA LEU A 160 0.29 -3.47 11.62
C LEU A 160 -0.54 -2.22 11.92
N LEU A 161 -0.15 -1.08 11.35
CA LEU A 161 -0.87 0.18 11.41
C LEU A 161 -1.90 0.30 10.30
N CYS A 162 -1.49 0.00 9.09
CA CYS A 162 -2.32 0.14 7.89
C CYS A 162 -1.75 -0.61 6.70
N VAL A 163 -2.59 -0.78 5.69
CA VAL A 163 -2.21 -1.23 4.35
C VAL A 163 -2.74 -0.23 3.33
N LEU A 164 -1.86 0.35 2.56
CA LEU A 164 -2.15 1.22 1.43
C LEU A 164 -1.89 0.44 0.14
N SER A 165 -2.93 -0.09 -0.47
CA SER A 165 -2.82 -0.79 -1.75
C SER A 165 -3.11 0.18 -2.89
N GLN A 166 -2.18 0.29 -3.84
CA GLN A 166 -2.12 1.36 -4.81
C GLN A 166 -2.15 0.84 -6.25
N ALA A 167 -2.95 1.48 -7.08
CA ALA A 167 -2.93 1.37 -8.53
C ALA A 167 -2.67 2.75 -9.14
N LEU A 168 -1.95 2.80 -10.27
CA LEU A 168 -1.66 4.03 -10.99
C LEU A 168 -2.37 4.00 -12.34
N LEU A 169 -3.17 5.05 -12.63
CA LEU A 169 -4.04 5.12 -13.79
C LEU A 169 -3.71 6.36 -14.63
N THR A 170 -3.93 6.25 -15.94
CA THR A 170 -3.74 7.37 -16.86
C THR A 170 -4.89 8.37 -16.71
N ARG A 171 -4.54 9.65 -16.62
CA ARG A 171 -5.54 10.73 -16.59
C ARG A 171 -6.04 11.04 -17.98
N ILE A 172 -7.33 11.36 -18.10
CA ILE A 172 -7.96 11.81 -19.35
C ILE A 172 -8.27 13.31 -19.35
N ASP A 173 -8.28 13.95 -18.18
CA ASP A 173 -8.56 15.38 -18.00
C ASP A 173 -7.31 16.25 -18.15
N THR A 174 -6.13 15.68 -17.95
CA THR A 174 -4.83 16.33 -18.10
C THR A 174 -3.75 15.30 -18.34
N THR A 175 -2.55 15.76 -18.73
CA THR A 175 -1.39 14.86 -18.91
C THR A 175 -0.90 14.35 -17.57
N GLY A 176 -0.62 13.05 -17.47
CA GLY A 176 -0.02 12.41 -16.31
C GLY A 176 -0.84 11.25 -15.76
N MET A 177 -0.52 10.87 -14.54
CA MET A 177 -1.10 9.71 -13.86
C MET A 177 -1.83 10.16 -12.59
N VAL A 178 -2.78 9.36 -12.14
CA VAL A 178 -3.46 9.51 -10.85
C VAL A 178 -3.43 8.16 -10.12
N ALA A 179 -3.22 8.19 -8.81
CA ALA A 179 -3.23 6.99 -8.00
C ALA A 179 -4.63 6.73 -7.43
N ALA A 180 -5.07 5.47 -7.53
CA ALA A 180 -6.23 4.97 -6.79
C ALA A 180 -5.75 4.08 -5.64
N TYR A 181 -6.45 4.12 -4.53
CA TYR A 181 -6.07 3.43 -3.30
C TYR A 181 -7.19 2.58 -2.74
N GLU A 182 -6.85 1.38 -2.28
CA GLU A 182 -7.52 0.74 -1.18
C GLU A 182 -6.76 1.05 0.10
N PHE A 183 -7.44 1.50 1.13
CA PHE A 183 -6.79 1.90 2.36
C PHE A 183 -7.45 1.27 3.58
N LEU A 184 -6.69 0.44 4.28
CA LEU A 184 -7.05 -0.19 5.54
C LEU A 184 -6.29 0.47 6.68
N VAL A 185 -7.01 0.92 7.70
CA VAL A 185 -6.44 1.31 9.01
C VAL A 185 -6.75 0.21 10.02
N VAL A 186 -5.74 -0.30 10.72
CA VAL A 186 -5.93 -1.39 11.67
C VAL A 186 -6.50 -0.85 12.97
N THR A 187 -7.82 -0.96 13.08
CA THR A 187 -8.57 -0.73 14.33
C THR A 187 -8.59 -1.98 15.18
N PRO A 188 -9.01 -1.92 16.46
CA PRO A 188 -9.18 -3.11 17.29
C PRO A 188 -10.05 -4.19 16.66
N ALA A 189 -11.10 -3.81 15.90
CA ALA A 189 -11.94 -4.75 15.17
C ALA A 189 -11.18 -5.47 14.05
N ILE A 190 -10.40 -4.73 13.26
CA ILE A 190 -9.54 -5.30 12.22
C ILE A 190 -8.45 -6.19 12.83
N ALA A 191 -7.81 -5.75 13.91
CA ALA A 191 -6.80 -6.55 14.62
C ALA A 191 -7.38 -7.90 15.07
N ASN A 192 -8.64 -7.91 15.51
CA ASN A 192 -9.32 -9.15 15.89
C ASN A 192 -9.57 -10.07 14.68
N LEU A 193 -10.00 -9.52 13.54
CA LEU A 193 -10.17 -10.31 12.30
C LEU A 193 -8.85 -10.96 11.86
N ILE A 194 -7.72 -10.25 11.99
CA ILE A 194 -6.39 -10.79 11.67
C ILE A 194 -6.05 -11.96 12.59
N ARG A 195 -6.21 -11.79 13.91
CA ARG A 195 -5.94 -12.85 14.90
C ARG A 195 -6.78 -14.10 14.69
N GLU A 196 -8.06 -13.93 14.33
CA GLU A 196 -9.01 -15.02 14.14
C GLU A 196 -8.98 -15.64 12.74
N ALA A 197 -8.01 -15.26 11.89
CA ALA A 197 -7.92 -15.73 10.50
C ALA A 197 -9.19 -15.42 9.66
N LYS A 198 -9.88 -14.32 9.97
CA LYS A 198 -11.11 -13.90 9.28
C LYS A 198 -10.84 -12.74 8.28
N THR A 199 -9.74 -12.81 7.55
CA THR A 199 -9.33 -11.79 6.57
C THR A 199 -10.35 -11.56 5.47
N PHE A 200 -11.17 -12.59 5.15
CA PHE A 200 -12.28 -12.47 4.20
C PHE A 200 -13.37 -11.45 4.59
N ARG A 201 -13.39 -10.98 5.85
CA ARG A 201 -14.29 -9.92 6.33
C ARG A 201 -13.70 -8.52 6.25
N ILE A 202 -12.44 -8.38 5.86
CA ILE A 202 -11.74 -7.09 5.87
C ILE A 202 -12.38 -6.11 4.90
N ASP A 203 -12.76 -6.53 3.69
CA ASP A 203 -13.39 -5.63 2.72
C ASP A 203 -14.70 -5.03 3.27
N SER A 204 -15.53 -5.83 3.93
CA SER A 204 -16.74 -5.33 4.61
C SER A 204 -16.42 -4.38 5.76
N ALA A 205 -15.34 -4.63 6.49
CA ALA A 205 -14.89 -3.75 7.57
C ALA A 205 -14.32 -2.44 7.04
N ILE A 206 -13.62 -2.43 5.89
CA ILE A 206 -13.17 -1.22 5.21
C ILE A 206 -14.38 -0.37 4.79
N GLN A 207 -15.40 -1.00 4.20
CA GLN A 207 -16.61 -0.32 3.72
C GLN A 207 -17.32 0.43 4.84
N THR A 208 -17.35 -0.12 6.06
CA THR A 208 -17.94 0.51 7.24
C THR A 208 -16.96 1.42 8.00
N GLY A 209 -15.68 1.36 7.65
CA GLY A 209 -14.59 2.07 8.32
C GLY A 209 -14.28 3.48 7.78
N LYS A 210 -15.16 4.08 6.97
CA LYS A 210 -14.95 5.41 6.34
C LYS A 210 -14.59 6.51 7.34
N LYS A 211 -15.14 6.47 8.55
CA LYS A 211 -14.82 7.43 9.62
C LYS A 211 -13.36 7.37 10.11
N PHE A 212 -12.65 6.28 9.83
CA PHE A 212 -11.23 6.11 10.13
C PHE A 212 -10.33 6.40 8.92
N GLY A 213 -10.90 6.92 7.82
CA GLY A 213 -10.19 7.18 6.57
C GLY A 213 -10.05 5.97 5.66
N MET A 214 -10.68 4.84 6.00
CA MET A 214 -10.65 3.64 5.16
C MET A 214 -11.47 3.81 3.89
N GLN A 215 -10.99 3.21 2.78
CA GLN A 215 -11.74 3.17 1.53
C GLN A 215 -11.41 1.90 0.74
N LEU A 216 -12.40 1.39 0.00
CA LEU A 216 -12.19 0.33 -0.99
C LEU A 216 -11.62 0.92 -2.29
N LEU A 217 -10.86 0.10 -3.02
CA LEU A 217 -10.32 0.48 -4.32
C LEU A 217 -11.43 0.90 -5.30
N ASP A 218 -12.48 0.11 -5.42
CA ASP A 218 -13.57 0.36 -6.37
C ASP A 218 -14.35 1.63 -6.04
N ASP A 219 -14.52 2.00 -4.76
CA ASP A 219 -15.10 3.28 -4.35
C ASP A 219 -14.22 4.46 -4.79
N HIS A 220 -12.89 4.33 -4.67
CA HIS A 220 -11.97 5.37 -5.11
C HIS A 220 -11.93 5.49 -6.63
N LEU A 221 -11.86 4.37 -7.34
CA LEU A 221 -11.94 4.33 -8.81
C LEU A 221 -13.23 5.00 -9.31
N TRP A 222 -14.36 4.68 -8.70
CA TRP A 222 -15.62 5.32 -9.01
C TRP A 222 -15.59 6.84 -8.79
N SER A 223 -14.99 7.30 -7.71
CA SER A 223 -14.83 8.73 -7.43
C SER A 223 -13.98 9.43 -8.51
N LEU A 224 -12.86 8.83 -8.93
CA LEU A 224 -12.00 9.36 -9.99
C LEU A 224 -12.73 9.42 -11.34
N TYR A 225 -13.44 8.35 -11.69
CA TYR A 225 -14.27 8.30 -12.90
C TYR A 225 -15.38 9.38 -12.87
N SER A 226 -16.09 9.51 -11.75
CA SER A 226 -17.19 10.49 -11.62
C SER A 226 -16.70 11.93 -11.73
N LYS A 227 -15.43 12.19 -11.39
CA LYS A 227 -14.77 13.49 -11.56
C LYS A 227 -14.21 13.70 -12.98
N GLY A 228 -14.35 12.71 -13.87
CA GLY A 228 -13.82 12.78 -15.24
C GLY A 228 -12.31 12.69 -15.33
N MET A 229 -11.64 12.13 -14.31
CA MET A 229 -10.18 12.03 -14.27
C MET A 229 -9.64 10.78 -14.99
N ILE A 230 -10.41 9.69 -15.03
CA ILE A 230 -10.05 8.42 -15.67
C ILE A 230 -11.18 7.93 -16.57
N SER A 231 -10.87 7.06 -17.54
CA SER A 231 -11.87 6.46 -18.42
C SER A 231 -12.65 5.33 -17.71
N ALA A 232 -13.80 4.95 -18.28
CA ALA A 232 -14.58 3.82 -17.79
C ALA A 232 -13.83 2.50 -17.98
N GLU A 233 -13.18 2.33 -19.12
CA GLU A 233 -12.40 1.14 -19.46
C GLU A 233 -11.28 0.92 -18.44
N GLU A 234 -10.47 1.95 -18.18
CA GLU A 234 -9.35 1.87 -17.24
C GLU A 234 -9.83 1.63 -15.79
N MET A 235 -10.97 2.22 -15.42
CA MET A 235 -11.61 1.95 -14.12
C MET A 235 -11.98 0.48 -13.97
N ILE A 236 -12.59 -0.11 -15.01
CA ILE A 236 -13.07 -1.50 -15.00
C ILE A 236 -11.89 -2.47 -15.03
N ASP A 237 -10.87 -2.21 -15.84
CA ASP A 237 -9.68 -3.06 -15.96
C ASP A 237 -8.91 -3.20 -14.63
N VAL A 238 -8.94 -2.17 -13.78
CA VAL A 238 -8.23 -2.14 -12.50
C VAL A 238 -9.11 -2.58 -11.32
N SER A 239 -10.42 -2.59 -11.49
CA SER A 239 -11.38 -2.86 -10.41
C SER A 239 -11.30 -4.30 -9.86
N LYS A 240 -11.69 -4.46 -8.60
CA LYS A 240 -11.90 -5.79 -7.99
C LYS A 240 -13.22 -6.44 -8.44
N ASN A 241 -14.26 -5.62 -8.66
CA ASN A 241 -15.60 -6.04 -9.04
C ASN A 241 -16.06 -5.35 -10.35
N PRO A 242 -15.49 -5.72 -11.51
CA PRO A 242 -15.81 -5.07 -12.80
C PRO A 242 -17.29 -5.12 -13.13
N THR A 243 -17.98 -6.22 -12.86
CA THR A 243 -19.42 -6.40 -13.11
C THR A 243 -20.29 -5.39 -12.34
N GLU A 244 -19.95 -5.11 -11.08
CA GLU A 244 -20.68 -4.13 -10.27
C GLU A 244 -20.50 -2.71 -10.82
N LEU A 245 -19.26 -2.32 -11.16
CA LEU A 245 -18.97 -1.00 -11.71
C LEU A 245 -19.62 -0.81 -13.08
N THR A 246 -19.59 -1.82 -13.94
CA THR A 246 -20.27 -1.79 -15.24
C THR A 246 -21.78 -1.60 -15.07
N SER A 247 -22.42 -2.36 -14.16
CA SER A 247 -23.84 -2.21 -13.86
C SER A 247 -24.17 -0.81 -13.32
N ARG A 248 -23.25 -0.20 -12.59
CA ARG A 248 -23.39 1.15 -12.06
C ARG A 248 -23.32 2.21 -13.17
N ILE A 249 -22.44 2.02 -14.17
CA ILE A 249 -22.35 2.88 -15.36
C ILE A 249 -23.64 2.80 -16.17
N HIS A 250 -24.15 1.59 -16.46
CA HIS A 250 -25.39 1.38 -17.22
C HIS A 250 -26.61 2.05 -16.55
N ARG A 251 -26.71 1.99 -15.21
CA ARG A 251 -27.76 2.69 -14.46
C ARG A 251 -27.71 4.22 -14.63
N MET A 252 -26.57 4.78 -15.01
CA MET A 252 -26.41 6.20 -15.34
C MET A 252 -26.75 6.51 -16.83
N GLY A 253 -27.17 5.52 -17.59
CA GLY A 253 -27.47 5.68 -19.05
C GLY A 253 -26.22 5.84 -19.91
N ARG A 254 -25.08 5.33 -19.44
CA ARG A 254 -23.80 5.33 -20.18
C ARG A 254 -23.43 3.91 -20.57
N THR A 255 -22.74 3.74 -21.71
CA THR A 255 -22.21 2.46 -22.18
C THR A 255 -20.69 2.46 -22.06
N VAL A 256 -20.10 1.27 -21.95
CA VAL A 256 -18.66 1.06 -21.94
C VAL A 256 -18.29 0.43 -23.29
N GLY A 257 -17.55 1.15 -24.11
CA GLY A 257 -17.33 0.82 -25.53
C GLY A 257 -16.67 -0.54 -25.84
N ARG A 258 -16.12 -1.25 -24.86
CA ARG A 258 -15.57 -2.62 -25.06
C ARG A 258 -16.60 -3.74 -24.93
N MET A 259 -17.77 -3.51 -24.32
CA MET A 259 -18.78 -4.56 -24.15
C MET A 259 -19.73 -4.73 -25.35
N GLU A 260 -19.79 -3.75 -26.25
CA GLU A 260 -20.58 -3.88 -27.49
C GLU A 260 -20.02 -4.96 -28.44
N LEU A 261 -18.71 -5.26 -28.37
CA LEU A 261 -18.08 -6.27 -29.22
C LEU A 261 -18.36 -7.72 -28.77
N ASP A 262 -18.59 -7.95 -27.47
CA ASP A 262 -18.85 -9.30 -26.94
C ASP A 262 -20.34 -9.68 -27.06
N GLU A 263 -21.27 -8.73 -27.10
CA GLU A 263 -22.70 -8.99 -27.32
C GLU A 263 -23.02 -9.20 -28.82
N GLU A 264 -22.38 -8.47 -29.74
CA GLU A 264 -22.52 -8.71 -31.19
C GLU A 264 -21.92 -10.08 -31.60
N ASP A 265 -20.82 -10.52 -31.00
CA ASP A 265 -20.24 -11.84 -31.26
C ASP A 265 -21.05 -13.00 -30.64
N ALA A 266 -21.90 -12.75 -29.66
CA ALA A 266 -22.80 -13.74 -29.08
C ALA A 266 -24.09 -13.91 -29.91
N GLU A 267 -24.61 -12.82 -30.51
CA GLU A 267 -25.79 -12.88 -31.39
C GLU A 267 -25.49 -13.48 -32.79
N VAL A 268 -24.25 -13.39 -33.28
CA VAL A 268 -23.83 -13.99 -34.56
C VAL A 268 -23.60 -15.50 -34.45
N LYS A 269 -23.51 -16.08 -33.22
CA LYS A 269 -23.29 -17.52 -32.95
C LYS A 269 -24.54 -18.27 -32.49
N ALA A 270 -25.69 -17.59 -32.37
CA ALA A 270 -26.99 -18.19 -32.08
C ALA A 270 -27.86 -18.33 -33.36
#